data_7f69da279dec073f14dfecf37b3f9a6b
#
_entry.id   7f69da279dec073f14dfecf37b3f9a6b
#
_cell.length_a   1.000
_cell.length_b   1.000
_cell.length_c   1.000
_cell.angle_alpha   90.00
_cell.angle_beta   90.00
_cell.angle_gamma   90.00
#
_symmetry.space_group_name_H-M   'P 1'
#
loop_
_entity.id
_entity.type
_entity.pdbx_description
1 polymer ?
#
loop_
_entity_poly.entity_id
_entity_poly.type
_entity_poly.pdbx_seq_one_letter_code
_entity_poly.pdbx_strand_id
1 'polypeptide(L)'
;MRVIFLDNRDSFVYNLVDLTAREAGVQVFRNTTPVATLRDALEPTAEERTAGERPLLILSPGPGHPRQAGHMMEILDVALQEKIPTLGICLGFQAMVEACGGVVAPVGATHGRTDRVELTEAGIEEPSFSAIAETPRPGEEATHGYISIARYHSLGTRSLPESLISLAHTHDGIVMAARHRSAPCIGLQFHPESILTPAGPLLLRGLLADLTLSPSISRSSHE
;
A
#
# COMPACT_ATOMS: atom_id res chain seq x y z
N MET A 1 -4.81 -14.87 -10.01
CA MET A 1 -4.46 -13.46 -9.70
C MET A 1 -3.20 -13.05 -10.43
N ARG A 2 -3.14 -11.88 -11.04
CA ARG A 2 -1.99 -11.29 -11.73
C ARG A 2 -1.64 -9.95 -11.10
N VAL A 3 -0.34 -9.71 -10.87
CA VAL A 3 0.17 -8.50 -10.24
C VAL A 3 1.10 -7.77 -11.21
N ILE A 4 0.84 -6.50 -11.41
CA ILE A 4 1.61 -5.59 -12.24
C ILE A 4 2.41 -4.66 -11.32
N PHE A 5 3.73 -4.79 -11.34
CA PHE A 5 4.62 -3.89 -10.62
C PHE A 5 5.03 -2.70 -11.47
N LEU A 6 4.92 -1.51 -10.92
CA LEU A 6 5.63 -0.33 -11.40
C LEU A 6 6.90 -0.15 -10.57
N ASP A 7 8.05 -0.45 -11.17
CA ASP A 7 9.36 -0.34 -10.53
C ASP A 7 9.88 1.10 -10.60
N ASN A 8 9.99 1.74 -9.44
CA ASN A 8 10.52 3.10 -9.27
C ASN A 8 12.03 3.13 -8.99
N ARG A 9 12.76 2.08 -9.39
CA ARG A 9 14.23 1.96 -9.29
C ARG A 9 14.73 1.90 -7.84
N ASP A 10 14.00 1.20 -6.99
CA ASP A 10 14.45 0.89 -5.64
C ASP A 10 15.26 -0.40 -5.60
N SER A 11 16.28 -0.48 -4.74
CA SER A 11 17.10 -1.67 -4.57
C SER A 11 16.36 -2.85 -3.93
N PHE A 12 15.28 -2.59 -3.20
CA PHE A 12 14.46 -3.59 -2.50
C PHE A 12 13.26 -4.10 -3.32
N VAL A 13 13.03 -3.56 -4.53
CA VAL A 13 11.89 -3.97 -5.38
C VAL A 13 11.87 -5.48 -5.59
N TYR A 14 13.00 -6.11 -5.83
CA TYR A 14 13.04 -7.55 -6.09
C TYR A 14 12.70 -8.41 -4.87
N ASN A 15 12.95 -7.93 -3.64
CA ASN A 15 12.48 -8.63 -2.44
C ASN A 15 10.94 -8.62 -2.38
N LEU A 16 10.32 -7.49 -2.74
CA LEU A 16 8.87 -7.36 -2.81
C LEU A 16 8.29 -8.23 -3.94
N VAL A 17 8.95 -8.25 -5.11
CA VAL A 17 8.59 -9.12 -6.24
C VAL A 17 8.66 -10.58 -5.84
N ASP A 18 9.73 -11.03 -5.19
CA ASP A 18 9.91 -12.41 -4.74
C ASP A 18 8.84 -12.86 -3.75
N LEU A 19 8.49 -12.00 -2.80
CA LEU A 19 7.40 -12.28 -1.85
C LEU A 19 6.06 -12.39 -2.57
N THR A 20 5.79 -11.48 -3.51
CA THR A 20 4.53 -11.47 -4.28
C THR A 20 4.43 -12.64 -5.24
N ALA A 21 5.54 -13.05 -5.87
CA ALA A 21 5.59 -14.16 -6.82
C ALA A 21 5.26 -15.54 -6.19
N ARG A 22 5.29 -15.64 -4.88
CA ARG A 22 4.84 -16.85 -4.15
C ARG A 22 3.31 -16.99 -4.14
N GLU A 23 2.60 -15.88 -4.32
CA GLU A 23 1.14 -15.79 -4.21
C GLU A 23 0.45 -15.53 -5.58
N ALA A 24 1.18 -14.95 -6.56
CA ALA A 24 0.61 -14.47 -7.82
C ALA A 24 1.58 -14.53 -9.00
N GLY A 25 1.04 -14.50 -10.22
CA GLY A 25 1.83 -14.22 -11.41
C GLY A 25 2.25 -12.75 -11.46
N VAL A 26 3.54 -12.47 -11.62
CA VAL A 26 4.09 -11.10 -11.54
C VAL A 26 4.63 -10.64 -12.89
N GLN A 27 4.32 -9.39 -13.26
CA GLN A 27 4.96 -8.67 -14.36
C GLN A 27 5.53 -7.36 -13.81
N VAL A 28 6.76 -7.04 -14.18
CA VAL A 28 7.47 -5.83 -13.69
C VAL A 28 7.71 -4.88 -14.86
N PHE A 29 7.24 -3.65 -14.70
CA PHE A 29 7.44 -2.56 -15.65
C PHE A 29 8.22 -1.42 -14.98
N ARG A 30 9.10 -0.78 -15.72
CA ARG A 30 9.79 0.44 -15.26
C ARG A 30 8.81 1.61 -15.20
N ASN A 31 9.03 2.54 -14.28
CA ASN A 31 8.22 3.76 -14.18
C ASN A 31 8.30 4.69 -15.39
N THR A 32 9.20 4.42 -16.33
CA THR A 32 9.30 5.10 -17.63
C THR A 32 8.49 4.42 -18.75
N THR A 33 7.84 3.29 -18.45
CA THR A 33 6.95 2.60 -19.41
C THR A 33 5.75 3.49 -19.73
N PRO A 34 5.38 3.65 -21.00
CA PRO A 34 4.23 4.47 -21.37
C PRO A 34 2.94 4.02 -20.66
N VAL A 35 2.12 4.98 -20.23
CA VAL A 35 0.86 4.72 -19.50
C VAL A 35 -0.08 3.81 -20.30
N ALA A 36 -0.14 3.95 -21.63
CA ALA A 36 -0.95 3.08 -22.48
C ALA A 36 -0.55 1.60 -22.30
N THR A 37 0.75 1.30 -22.32
CA THR A 37 1.25 -0.07 -22.13
C THR A 37 0.92 -0.61 -20.72
N LEU A 38 1.00 0.24 -19.70
CA LEU A 38 0.63 -0.13 -18.32
C LEU A 38 -0.88 -0.40 -18.21
N ARG A 39 -1.71 0.42 -18.87
CA ARG A 39 -3.16 0.20 -18.93
C ARG A 39 -3.50 -1.12 -19.62
N ASP A 40 -2.88 -1.40 -20.76
CA ASP A 40 -3.07 -2.66 -21.47
C ASP A 40 -2.69 -3.87 -20.58
N ALA A 41 -1.60 -3.76 -19.81
CA ALA A 41 -1.20 -4.80 -18.86
C ALA A 41 -2.20 -4.97 -17.69
N LEU A 42 -2.90 -3.91 -17.30
CA LEU A 42 -3.91 -3.90 -16.24
C LEU A 42 -5.31 -4.30 -16.73
N GLU A 43 -5.52 -4.45 -18.04
CA GLU A 43 -6.77 -4.98 -18.56
C GLU A 43 -6.94 -6.45 -18.14
N PRO A 44 -8.10 -6.82 -17.56
CA PRO A 44 -8.36 -8.22 -17.22
C PRO A 44 -8.40 -9.11 -18.46
N THR A 45 -7.79 -10.26 -18.42
CA THR A 45 -7.92 -11.29 -19.47
C THR A 45 -9.36 -11.82 -19.51
N ALA A 46 -9.69 -12.60 -20.55
CA ALA A 46 -10.99 -13.26 -20.63
C ALA A 46 -11.23 -14.22 -19.47
N GLU A 47 -10.18 -14.91 -19.03
CA GLU A 47 -10.19 -15.84 -17.89
C GLU A 47 -10.42 -15.08 -16.57
N GLU A 48 -9.67 -13.99 -16.33
CA GLU A 48 -9.83 -13.13 -15.15
C GLU A 48 -11.24 -12.53 -15.09
N ARG A 49 -11.77 -12.04 -16.22
CA ARG A 49 -13.15 -11.54 -16.27
C ARG A 49 -14.17 -12.61 -15.89
N THR A 50 -13.98 -13.84 -16.39
CA THR A 50 -14.88 -14.97 -16.08
C THR A 50 -14.81 -15.36 -14.61
N ALA A 51 -13.62 -15.27 -13.99
CA ALA A 51 -13.39 -15.55 -12.58
C ALA A 51 -13.82 -14.38 -11.67
N GLY A 52 -14.17 -13.21 -12.22
CA GLY A 52 -14.44 -12.00 -11.44
C GLY A 52 -13.18 -11.40 -10.85
N GLU A 53 -12.01 -11.76 -11.36
CA GLU A 53 -10.70 -11.26 -10.92
C GLU A 53 -10.27 -10.03 -11.72
N ARG A 54 -9.47 -9.19 -11.10
CA ARG A 54 -8.79 -8.06 -11.75
C ARG A 54 -7.30 -8.09 -11.41
N PRO A 55 -6.42 -7.65 -12.33
CA PRO A 55 -5.02 -7.43 -12.00
C PRO A 55 -4.88 -6.41 -10.88
N LEU A 56 -3.86 -6.59 -10.04
CA LEU A 56 -3.49 -5.66 -8.98
C LEU A 56 -2.26 -4.86 -9.42
N LEU A 57 -2.32 -3.54 -9.26
CA LEU A 57 -1.18 -2.64 -9.46
C LEU A 57 -0.40 -2.50 -8.15
N ILE A 58 0.91 -2.75 -8.17
CA ILE A 58 1.81 -2.40 -7.07
C ILE A 58 2.71 -1.25 -7.51
N LEU A 59 2.64 -0.14 -6.79
CA LEU A 59 3.56 0.98 -6.92
C LEU A 59 4.70 0.78 -5.92
N SER A 60 5.89 0.48 -6.42
CA SER A 60 7.04 0.11 -5.61
C SER A 60 7.60 1.29 -4.79
N PRO A 61 8.44 0.99 -3.77
CA PRO A 61 9.36 1.99 -3.24
C PRO A 61 10.22 2.63 -4.33
N GLY A 62 10.84 3.75 -4.03
CA GLY A 62 11.73 4.45 -4.94
C GLY A 62 12.37 5.68 -4.30
N PRO A 63 13.44 6.22 -4.91
CA PRO A 63 14.09 7.44 -4.46
C PRO A 63 13.30 8.68 -4.88
N GLY A 64 13.57 9.78 -4.18
CA GLY A 64 13.10 11.11 -4.55
C GLY A 64 11.65 11.38 -4.14
N HIS A 65 10.93 12.06 -5.02
CA HIS A 65 9.57 12.52 -4.78
C HIS A 65 8.59 11.87 -5.77
N PRO A 66 7.35 11.54 -5.37
CA PRO A 66 6.39 10.85 -6.24
C PRO A 66 6.21 11.48 -7.62
N ARG A 67 6.14 12.83 -7.68
CA ARG A 67 5.98 13.58 -8.95
C ARG A 67 7.16 13.47 -9.90
N GLN A 68 8.30 12.95 -9.44
CA GLN A 68 9.52 12.75 -10.24
C GLN A 68 9.72 11.29 -10.65
N ALA A 69 8.77 10.42 -10.30
CA ALA A 69 8.85 8.99 -10.53
C ALA A 69 8.23 8.55 -11.88
N GLY A 70 8.65 9.19 -12.96
CA GLY A 70 8.17 8.86 -14.31
C GLY A 70 6.66 8.97 -14.44
N HIS A 71 6.02 7.92 -14.94
CA HIS A 71 4.57 7.88 -15.16
C HIS A 71 3.76 7.37 -13.95
N MET A 72 4.38 7.30 -12.74
CA MET A 72 3.71 6.75 -11.56
C MET A 72 2.42 7.50 -11.20
N MET A 73 2.46 8.84 -11.20
CA MET A 73 1.27 9.63 -10.87
C MET A 73 0.15 9.43 -11.90
N GLU A 74 0.49 9.39 -13.19
CA GLU A 74 -0.48 9.22 -14.27
C GLU A 74 -1.18 7.86 -14.20
N ILE A 75 -0.44 6.77 -13.98
CA ILE A 75 -1.06 5.44 -13.87
C ILE A 75 -1.86 5.28 -12.58
N LEU A 76 -1.46 5.94 -11.50
CA LEU A 76 -2.22 5.96 -10.26
C LEU A 76 -3.55 6.70 -10.42
N ASP A 77 -3.56 7.84 -11.12
CA ASP A 77 -4.79 8.58 -11.42
C ASP A 77 -5.77 7.69 -12.21
N VAL A 78 -5.28 6.97 -13.22
CA VAL A 78 -6.07 5.98 -13.97
C VAL A 78 -6.60 4.89 -13.03
N ALA A 79 -5.74 4.34 -12.16
CA ALA A 79 -6.12 3.27 -11.24
C ALA A 79 -7.21 3.70 -10.26
N LEU A 80 -7.13 4.91 -9.72
CA LEU A 80 -8.16 5.46 -8.83
C LEU A 80 -9.49 5.69 -9.55
N GLN A 81 -9.47 6.26 -10.76
CA GLN A 81 -10.67 6.51 -11.57
C GLN A 81 -11.36 5.22 -12.00
N GLU A 82 -10.60 4.24 -12.48
CA GLU A 82 -11.11 2.97 -12.99
C GLU A 82 -11.28 1.91 -11.89
N LYS A 83 -10.99 2.28 -10.62
CA LYS A 83 -11.05 1.41 -9.45
C LYS A 83 -10.23 0.11 -9.65
N ILE A 84 -9.02 0.25 -10.18
CA ILE A 84 -8.08 -0.85 -10.29
C ILE A 84 -7.49 -1.11 -8.90
N PRO A 85 -7.51 -2.37 -8.43
CA PRO A 85 -6.87 -2.73 -7.16
C PRO A 85 -5.43 -2.23 -7.12
N THR A 86 -5.06 -1.48 -6.09
CA THR A 86 -3.75 -0.82 -6.02
C THR A 86 -3.14 -0.91 -4.64
N LEU A 87 -1.87 -1.28 -4.57
CA LEU A 87 -1.05 -1.26 -3.36
C LEU A 87 0.15 -0.33 -3.57
N GLY A 88 0.22 0.76 -2.80
CA GLY A 88 1.35 1.69 -2.82
C GLY A 88 2.33 1.42 -1.67
N ILE A 89 3.62 1.23 -1.97
CA ILE A 89 4.65 1.00 -0.95
C ILE A 89 5.62 2.18 -0.92
N CYS A 90 5.84 2.77 0.25
CA CYS A 90 6.75 3.88 0.53
C CYS A 90 6.52 5.07 -0.43
N LEU A 91 7.25 5.17 -1.54
CA LEU A 91 7.03 6.17 -2.59
C LEU A 91 5.62 6.03 -3.21
N GLY A 92 5.12 4.81 -3.40
CA GLY A 92 3.78 4.54 -3.91
C GLY A 92 2.67 5.00 -2.94
N PHE A 93 2.88 4.88 -1.62
CA PHE A 93 2.00 5.47 -0.62
C PHE A 93 1.99 7.00 -0.70
N GLN A 94 3.17 7.60 -0.81
CA GLN A 94 3.29 9.05 -0.96
C GLN A 94 2.60 9.56 -2.22
N ALA A 95 2.69 8.79 -3.32
CA ALA A 95 1.94 9.09 -4.54
C ALA A 95 0.42 9.08 -4.31
N MET A 96 -0.10 8.09 -3.57
CA MET A 96 -1.51 8.00 -3.22
C MET A 96 -1.97 9.22 -2.41
N VAL A 97 -1.17 9.65 -1.43
CA VAL A 97 -1.48 10.85 -0.62
C VAL A 97 -1.59 12.09 -1.52
N GLU A 98 -0.63 12.30 -2.43
CA GLU A 98 -0.63 13.45 -3.32
C GLU A 98 -1.70 13.41 -4.41
N ALA A 99 -1.99 12.23 -4.97
CA ALA A 99 -3.06 12.06 -5.95
C ALA A 99 -4.44 12.38 -5.36
N CYS A 100 -4.58 12.16 -4.05
CA CYS A 100 -5.78 12.51 -3.30
C CYS A 100 -5.80 13.97 -2.78
N GLY A 101 -4.82 14.80 -3.13
CA GLY A 101 -4.74 16.22 -2.73
C GLY A 101 -4.07 16.45 -1.36
N GLY A 102 -3.45 15.43 -0.78
CA GLY A 102 -2.66 15.57 0.44
C GLY A 102 -1.26 16.14 0.18
N VAL A 103 -0.51 16.37 1.26
CA VAL A 103 0.84 16.93 1.22
C VAL A 103 1.83 15.93 1.77
N VAL A 104 2.89 15.67 1.00
CA VAL A 104 4.07 14.91 1.40
C VAL A 104 5.19 15.89 1.70
N ALA A 105 5.75 15.82 2.90
CA ALA A 105 6.75 16.77 3.40
C ALA A 105 7.84 16.03 4.21
N PRO A 106 8.98 16.68 4.51
CA PRO A 106 9.98 16.13 5.41
C PRO A 106 9.39 15.83 6.81
N VAL A 107 9.57 14.59 7.28
CA VAL A 107 9.11 14.13 8.60
C VAL A 107 10.26 13.67 9.50
N GLY A 108 11.49 13.86 9.06
CA GLY A 108 12.70 13.37 9.69
C GLY A 108 13.23 12.10 9.02
N ALA A 109 14.54 12.04 8.84
CA ALA A 109 15.19 10.88 8.21
C ALA A 109 15.20 9.69 9.17
N THR A 110 14.72 8.54 8.69
CA THR A 110 14.83 7.26 9.40
C THR A 110 15.39 6.23 8.40
N HIS A 111 16.45 5.52 8.79
CA HIS A 111 17.10 4.54 7.93
C HIS A 111 17.29 3.21 8.66
N GLY A 112 16.66 2.15 8.17
CA GLY A 112 16.89 0.78 8.65
C GLY A 112 16.55 0.58 10.12
N ARG A 113 15.46 1.13 10.59
CA ARG A 113 15.04 1.07 11.98
C ARG A 113 13.68 0.37 12.10
N THR A 114 13.58 -0.56 13.04
CA THR A 114 12.28 -1.09 13.45
C THR A 114 11.59 -0.06 14.33
N ASP A 115 10.35 0.23 14.01
CA ASP A 115 9.48 1.10 14.79
C ASP A 115 8.17 0.35 15.10
N ARG A 116 7.55 0.68 16.23
CA ARG A 116 6.22 0.18 16.58
C ARG A 116 5.22 1.29 16.30
N VAL A 117 4.28 1.02 15.45
CA VAL A 117 3.25 2.00 15.04
C VAL A 117 1.89 1.55 15.54
N GLU A 118 1.11 2.51 15.97
CA GLU A 118 -0.22 2.30 16.53
C GLU A 118 -1.24 2.09 15.42
N LEU A 119 -2.09 1.07 15.57
CA LEU A 119 -3.25 0.87 14.72
C LEU A 119 -4.38 1.82 15.13
N THR A 120 -5.05 2.38 14.14
CA THR A 120 -6.31 3.09 14.35
C THR A 120 -7.48 2.10 14.47
N GLU A 121 -8.67 2.60 14.84
CA GLU A 121 -9.90 1.81 14.78
C GLU A 121 -10.12 1.21 13.38
N ALA A 122 -9.99 2.02 12.33
CA ALA A 122 -10.07 1.52 10.96
C ALA A 122 -8.96 0.52 10.61
N GLY A 123 -7.78 0.67 11.22
CA GLY A 123 -6.66 -0.27 11.02
C GLY A 123 -6.93 -1.64 11.59
N ILE A 124 -7.50 -1.73 12.81
CA ILE A 124 -7.82 -3.04 13.41
C ILE A 124 -9.04 -3.70 12.76
N GLU A 125 -9.90 -2.93 12.10
CA GLU A 125 -11.01 -3.45 11.30
C GLU A 125 -10.56 -4.06 9.96
N GLU A 126 -9.39 -3.68 9.45
CA GLU A 126 -8.81 -4.29 8.25
C GLU A 126 -8.26 -5.68 8.56
N PRO A 127 -8.78 -6.77 7.95
CA PRO A 127 -8.41 -8.14 8.31
C PRO A 127 -6.91 -8.40 8.24
N SER A 128 -6.23 -7.86 7.22
CA SER A 128 -4.78 -8.02 7.02
C SER A 128 -3.97 -7.38 8.13
N PHE A 129 -4.39 -6.22 8.67
CA PHE A 129 -3.73 -5.55 9.78
C PHE A 129 -4.08 -6.19 11.12
N SER A 130 -5.35 -6.57 11.32
CA SER A 130 -5.79 -7.29 12.51
C SER A 130 -5.04 -8.60 12.73
N ALA A 131 -4.77 -9.34 11.63
CA ALA A 131 -4.06 -10.61 11.67
C ALA A 131 -2.60 -10.49 12.18
N ILE A 132 -2.00 -9.31 12.13
CA ILE A 132 -0.62 -9.04 12.56
C ILE A 132 -0.52 -8.09 13.75
N ALA A 133 -1.66 -7.74 14.35
CA ALA A 133 -1.70 -6.81 15.47
C ALA A 133 -1.00 -7.41 16.71
N GLU A 134 -0.14 -6.61 17.32
CA GLU A 134 0.57 -6.93 18.54
C GLU A 134 -0.10 -6.24 19.73
N THR A 135 -0.16 -6.93 20.87
CA THR A 135 -0.66 -6.33 22.12
C THR A 135 0.26 -5.21 22.62
N PRO A 136 -0.29 -4.19 23.28
CA PRO A 136 0.52 -3.15 23.93
C PRO A 136 1.50 -3.74 24.94
N ARG A 137 2.70 -3.19 24.99
CA ARG A 137 3.72 -3.50 26.02
C ARG A 137 3.49 -2.64 27.27
N PRO A 138 4.06 -3.00 28.42
CA PRO A 138 4.02 -2.14 29.60
C PRO A 138 4.48 -0.72 29.29
N GLY A 139 3.61 0.27 29.55
CA GLY A 139 3.85 1.68 29.26
C GLY A 139 3.41 2.16 27.87
N GLU A 140 2.88 1.31 27.01
CA GLU A 140 2.20 1.69 25.77
C GLU A 140 0.68 1.79 26.01
N GLU A 141 0.06 2.82 25.44
CA GLU A 141 -1.36 3.16 25.70
C GLU A 141 -2.26 3.00 24.45
N ALA A 142 -1.83 2.24 23.42
CA ALA A 142 -2.66 2.06 22.23
C ALA A 142 -3.95 1.30 22.52
N THR A 143 -5.04 1.82 22.03
CA THR A 143 -6.38 1.23 22.18
C THR A 143 -6.59 0.01 21.28
N HIS A 144 -6.00 0.02 20.08
CA HIS A 144 -6.25 -0.97 19.03
C HIS A 144 -5.05 -1.87 18.71
N GLY A 145 -3.93 -1.71 19.42
CA GLY A 145 -2.71 -2.50 19.26
C GLY A 145 -1.66 -1.83 18.38
N TYR A 146 -0.58 -2.56 18.16
CA TYR A 146 0.61 -2.10 17.43
C TYR A 146 0.97 -3.06 16.32
N ILE A 147 1.77 -2.59 15.36
CA ILE A 147 2.52 -3.42 14.42
C ILE A 147 3.99 -2.98 14.41
N SER A 148 4.89 -3.95 14.26
CA SER A 148 6.34 -3.69 14.15
C SER A 148 6.73 -3.61 12.68
N ILE A 149 7.29 -2.46 12.27
CA ILE A 149 7.56 -2.14 10.85
C ILE A 149 8.96 -1.55 10.66
N ALA A 150 9.48 -1.67 9.43
CA ALA A 150 10.73 -1.08 9.00
C ALA A 150 10.53 0.30 8.36
N ARG A 151 11.28 1.30 8.83
CA ARG A 151 11.27 2.66 8.26
C ARG A 151 12.56 2.98 7.53
N TYR A 152 12.43 3.54 6.32
CA TYR A 152 13.55 3.95 5.45
C TYR A 152 13.29 5.30 4.75
N HIS A 153 12.36 6.10 5.25
CA HIS A 153 11.90 7.32 4.58
C HIS A 153 12.25 8.60 5.34
N SER A 154 12.44 9.69 4.60
CA SER A 154 12.59 11.06 5.13
C SER A 154 11.36 11.94 4.82
N LEU A 155 10.57 11.55 3.82
CA LEU A 155 9.32 12.19 3.43
C LEU A 155 8.14 11.38 3.94
N GLY A 156 7.02 12.06 4.22
CA GLY A 156 5.79 11.43 4.69
C GLY A 156 4.70 12.47 4.92
N THR A 157 3.64 12.08 5.60
CA THR A 157 2.52 12.98 5.94
C THR A 157 2.08 12.76 7.39
N ARG A 158 1.54 13.83 8.01
CA ARG A 158 0.89 13.80 9.34
C ARG A 158 -0.62 14.02 9.24
N SER A 159 -1.11 14.36 8.05
CA SER A 159 -2.53 14.58 7.82
C SER A 159 -2.94 13.98 6.48
N LEU A 160 -4.14 13.44 6.42
CA LEU A 160 -4.69 12.86 5.21
C LEU A 160 -5.87 13.71 4.70
N PRO A 161 -6.05 13.78 3.37
CA PRO A 161 -7.28 14.32 2.79
C PRO A 161 -8.48 13.43 3.14
N GLU A 162 -9.70 14.00 3.06
CA GLU A 162 -10.95 13.28 3.42
C GLU A 162 -11.18 11.98 2.66
N SER A 163 -10.64 11.85 1.44
CA SER A 163 -10.73 10.63 0.62
C SER A 163 -9.91 9.46 1.15
N LEU A 164 -9.01 9.70 2.12
CA LEU A 164 -8.17 8.67 2.72
C LEU A 164 -8.52 8.45 4.20
N ILE A 165 -8.34 7.22 4.67
CA ILE A 165 -8.52 6.81 6.06
C ILE A 165 -7.18 6.29 6.56
N SER A 166 -6.71 6.82 7.70
CA SER A 166 -5.50 6.31 8.36
C SER A 166 -5.76 4.95 8.98
N LEU A 167 -4.85 4.00 8.74
CA LEU A 167 -4.88 2.66 9.33
C LEU A 167 -3.83 2.49 10.43
N ALA A 168 -2.72 3.20 10.33
CA ALA A 168 -1.65 3.18 11.33
C ALA A 168 -0.87 4.49 11.33
N HIS A 169 -0.33 4.86 12.48
CA HIS A 169 0.52 6.05 12.65
C HIS A 169 1.60 5.83 13.71
N THR A 170 2.67 6.61 13.64
CA THR A 170 3.67 6.68 14.71
C THR A 170 3.11 7.46 15.90
N HIS A 171 3.74 7.33 17.07
CA HIS A 171 3.37 8.10 18.26
C HIS A 171 3.38 9.62 18.03
N ASP A 172 4.27 10.12 17.17
CA ASP A 172 4.35 11.54 16.79
C ASP A 172 3.44 11.91 15.58
N GLY A 173 2.51 11.04 15.22
CA GLY A 173 1.43 11.29 14.26
C GLY A 173 1.81 11.18 12.78
N ILE A 174 2.95 10.57 12.43
CA ILE A 174 3.25 10.28 11.02
C ILE A 174 2.37 9.12 10.57
N VAL A 175 1.61 9.31 9.50
CA VAL A 175 0.77 8.25 8.93
C VAL A 175 1.63 7.18 8.29
N MET A 176 1.43 5.93 8.68
CA MET A 176 2.24 4.80 8.25
C MET A 176 1.47 3.82 7.36
N ALA A 177 0.14 3.88 7.37
CA ALA A 177 -0.72 3.17 6.44
C ALA A 177 -2.03 3.91 6.26
N ALA A 178 -2.60 3.86 5.06
CA ALA A 178 -3.91 4.41 4.76
C ALA A 178 -4.61 3.63 3.66
N ARG A 179 -5.95 3.68 3.64
CA ARG A 179 -6.77 3.20 2.53
C ARG A 179 -7.61 4.32 1.92
N HIS A 180 -7.93 4.18 0.65
CA HIS A 180 -8.88 5.07 -0.01
C HIS A 180 -10.32 4.66 0.36
N ARG A 181 -11.21 5.66 0.55
CA ARG A 181 -12.60 5.42 1.00
C ARG A 181 -13.45 4.66 -0.02
N SER A 182 -13.23 4.87 -1.31
CA SER A 182 -14.12 4.39 -2.38
C SER A 182 -13.41 3.62 -3.50
N ALA A 183 -12.09 3.72 -3.61
CA ALA A 183 -11.30 2.93 -4.55
C ALA A 183 -10.58 1.80 -3.78
N PRO A 184 -10.36 0.63 -4.38
CA PRO A 184 -9.61 -0.47 -3.78
C PRO A 184 -8.11 -0.15 -3.79
N CYS A 185 -7.72 0.84 -2.98
CA CYS A 185 -6.34 1.34 -2.92
C CYS A 185 -5.89 1.44 -1.47
N ILE A 186 -4.81 0.76 -1.14
CA ILE A 186 -4.14 0.79 0.16
C ILE A 186 -2.69 1.22 -0.04
N GLY A 187 -2.17 2.01 0.88
CA GLY A 187 -0.78 2.44 0.88
C GLY A 187 -0.09 2.17 2.22
N LEU A 188 1.16 1.73 2.15
CA LEU A 188 2.06 1.51 3.28
C LEU A 188 3.27 2.45 3.15
N GLN A 189 3.52 3.29 4.16
CA GLN A 189 4.73 4.13 4.19
C GLN A 189 5.99 3.33 4.56
N PHE A 190 5.82 2.15 5.12
CA PHE A 190 6.87 1.23 5.52
C PHE A 190 7.11 0.11 4.48
N HIS A 191 8.13 -0.70 4.72
CA HIS A 191 8.59 -1.76 3.83
C HIS A 191 8.19 -3.15 4.36
N PRO A 192 7.10 -3.75 3.83
CA PRO A 192 6.67 -5.09 4.25
C PRO A 192 7.65 -6.19 3.82
N GLU A 193 8.48 -5.93 2.80
CA GLU A 193 9.51 -6.84 2.30
C GLU A 193 10.79 -6.86 3.15
N SER A 194 10.93 -5.92 4.07
CA SER A 194 12.12 -5.83 4.91
C SER A 194 12.12 -6.88 6.01
N ILE A 195 13.28 -7.48 6.28
CA ILE A 195 13.48 -8.36 7.44
C ILE A 195 13.17 -7.68 8.78
N LEU A 196 13.20 -6.35 8.81
CA LEU A 196 12.85 -5.54 9.97
C LEU A 196 11.34 -5.32 10.15
N THR A 197 10.53 -5.87 9.24
CA THR A 197 9.06 -5.99 9.37
C THR A 197 8.71 -7.48 9.54
N PRO A 198 8.74 -8.04 10.75
CA PRO A 198 8.67 -9.49 10.94
C PRO A 198 7.39 -10.11 10.39
N ALA A 199 6.25 -9.44 10.52
CA ALA A 199 4.96 -9.89 10.01
C ALA A 199 4.68 -9.41 8.56
N GLY A 200 5.64 -8.77 7.90
CA GLY A 200 5.48 -8.18 6.57
C GLY A 200 4.99 -9.15 5.49
N PRO A 201 5.56 -10.37 5.37
CA PRO A 201 5.07 -11.37 4.42
C PRO A 201 3.61 -11.78 4.66
N LEU A 202 3.17 -11.88 5.93
CA LEU A 202 1.79 -12.20 6.28
C LEU A 202 0.85 -11.04 5.92
N LEU A 203 1.24 -9.82 6.25
CA LEU A 203 0.51 -8.60 5.88
C LEU A 203 0.36 -8.50 4.35
N LEU A 204 1.46 -8.67 3.61
CA LEU A 204 1.43 -8.58 2.15
C LEU A 204 0.47 -9.62 1.54
N ARG A 205 0.54 -10.88 1.99
CA ARG A 205 -0.39 -11.92 1.55
C ARG A 205 -1.85 -11.53 1.80
N GLY A 206 -2.16 -11.03 2.99
CA GLY A 206 -3.51 -10.57 3.33
C GLY A 206 -3.97 -9.45 2.42
N LEU A 207 -3.15 -8.41 2.23
CA LEU A 207 -3.47 -7.26 1.37
C LEU A 207 -3.67 -7.66 -0.10
N LEU A 208 -2.86 -8.59 -0.62
CA LEU A 208 -3.05 -9.13 -1.97
C LEU A 208 -4.42 -9.81 -2.11
N ALA A 209 -4.82 -10.60 -1.12
CA ALA A 209 -6.13 -11.26 -1.10
C ALA A 209 -7.27 -10.23 -0.97
N ASP A 210 -7.19 -9.31 0.00
CA ASP A 210 -8.25 -8.33 0.28
C ASP A 210 -8.50 -7.38 -0.91
N LEU A 211 -7.44 -6.95 -1.61
CA LEU A 211 -7.54 -6.06 -2.75
C LEU A 211 -8.05 -6.75 -4.03
N THR A 212 -7.81 -8.04 -4.19
CA THR A 212 -8.19 -8.79 -5.40
C THR A 212 -9.53 -9.49 -5.30
N LEU A 213 -10.01 -9.75 -4.10
CA LEU A 213 -11.38 -10.17 -3.87
C LEU A 213 -12.29 -8.97 -4.20
N SER A 214 -12.94 -8.98 -5.37
CA SER A 214 -13.94 -7.97 -5.73
C SER A 214 -14.88 -7.75 -4.55
N PRO A 215 -15.29 -6.53 -4.24
CA PRO A 215 -16.41 -6.31 -3.33
C PRO A 215 -17.68 -6.77 -4.03
N SER A 216 -17.90 -8.09 -4.07
CA SER A 216 -19.19 -8.63 -4.37
C SER A 216 -20.03 -8.50 -3.10
N ILE A 217 -20.92 -7.50 -3.11
CA ILE A 217 -22.13 -7.44 -2.29
C ILE A 217 -21.96 -6.96 -0.85
N SER A 218 -22.34 -5.70 -0.67
CA SER A 218 -23.07 -5.17 0.49
C SER A 218 -22.76 -5.79 1.86
N ARG A 219 -21.91 -5.15 2.62
CA ARG A 219 -22.20 -5.09 4.06
C ARG A 219 -23.46 -4.25 4.19
N SER A 220 -24.62 -4.92 4.19
CA SER A 220 -25.87 -4.33 4.58
C SER A 220 -25.67 -3.73 5.97
N SER A 221 -25.78 -2.42 6.01
CA SER A 221 -26.05 -1.66 7.21
C SER A 221 -27.16 -2.35 7.99
N HIS A 222 -26.86 -2.87 9.14
CA HIS A 222 -27.86 -3.08 10.16
C HIS A 222 -28.17 -1.70 10.75
N GLU A 223 -29.38 -1.23 10.45
CA GLU A 223 -30.09 -0.23 11.21
C GLU A 223 -30.24 -0.64 12.69
#